data_a8cf8a0fcbe94de71074db188523c32e
#
_entry.id   a8cf8a0fcbe94de71074db188523c32e
#
_cell.length_a   1.000
_cell.length_b   1.000
_cell.length_c   1.000
_cell.angle_alpha   90.00
_cell.angle_beta   90.00
_cell.angle_gamma   90.00
#
_symmetry.space_group_name_H-M   'P 1'
#
loop_
_entity.id
_entity.type
_entity.pdbx_description
1 polymer ?
#
loop_
_entity_poly.entity_id
_entity_poly.type
_entity_poly.pdbx_seq_one_letter_code
_entity_poly.pdbx_strand_id
1 'polypeptide(L)'
;YKVVAVTIDKLEHRKRYQVWRYDPYHYCLAILVERYVLWLNSKNRVGDVMAESRGGKEDRRLKDSFSRLYQQGTDFIEPAQFGRALTSKELKVKPKQNNITGLQIADLIAHPIYKEMTGRLLDTNSRNIFGTKVYQILQESKLIKGPRGQIEGWGLKWLP
;
A
#
# COMPACT_ATOMS: atom_id res chain seq x y z
N TYR A 1 -7.00 -8.42 11.26
CA TYR A 1 -6.12 -7.71 10.32
C TYR A 1 -6.43 -6.22 10.26
N LYS A 2 -5.47 -5.42 9.79
CA LYS A 2 -5.63 -4.01 9.46
C LYS A 2 -5.30 -3.77 8.00
N VAL A 3 -5.82 -2.69 7.44
CA VAL A 3 -5.69 -2.34 6.02
C VAL A 3 -5.10 -0.95 5.89
N VAL A 4 -4.15 -0.83 4.98
CA VAL A 4 -3.66 0.42 4.41
C VAL A 4 -3.80 0.33 2.91
N ALA A 5 -4.32 1.34 2.27
CA ALA A 5 -4.41 1.42 0.83
C ALA A 5 -3.79 2.72 0.31
N VAL A 6 -3.09 2.60 -0.79
CA VAL A 6 -2.48 3.72 -1.51
C VAL A 6 -3.01 3.70 -2.93
N THR A 7 -3.55 4.80 -3.38
CA THR A 7 -4.04 5.00 -4.75
C THR A 7 -3.23 6.12 -5.39
N ILE A 8 -2.81 5.94 -6.63
CA ILE A 8 -2.05 6.92 -7.39
C ILE A 8 -2.82 7.34 -8.65
N ASP A 9 -2.93 8.65 -8.88
CA ASP A 9 -3.36 9.20 -10.16
C ASP A 9 -2.16 9.25 -11.11
N LYS A 10 -2.08 8.30 -12.04
CA LYS A 10 -0.96 8.22 -12.99
C LYS A 10 -0.88 9.41 -13.94
N LEU A 11 -2.00 10.05 -14.26
CA LEU A 11 -2.01 11.22 -15.15
C LEU A 11 -1.46 12.45 -14.42
N GLU A 12 -1.96 12.69 -13.20
CA GLU A 12 -1.49 13.78 -12.37
C GLU A 12 -0.01 13.57 -11.98
N HIS A 13 0.35 12.34 -11.60
CA HIS A 13 1.74 11.96 -11.32
C HIS A 13 2.67 12.27 -12.51
N ARG A 14 2.25 11.94 -13.73
CA ARG A 14 3.01 12.23 -14.94
C ARG A 14 3.17 13.73 -15.20
N LYS A 15 2.14 14.53 -14.95
CA LYS A 15 2.17 15.98 -15.10
C LYS A 15 3.09 16.62 -14.06
N ARG A 16 2.97 16.21 -12.81
CA ARG A 16 3.67 16.83 -11.68
C ARG A 16 5.16 16.52 -11.66
N TYR A 17 5.54 15.32 -12.03
CA TYR A 17 6.92 14.82 -12.00
C TYR A 17 7.53 14.62 -13.38
N GLN A 18 7.41 15.61 -14.25
CA GLN A 18 7.85 15.54 -15.67
C GLN A 18 9.33 15.15 -15.83
N VAL A 19 10.20 15.65 -14.96
CA VAL A 19 11.67 15.45 -15.03
C VAL A 19 12.12 14.32 -14.11
N TRP A 20 11.55 14.18 -12.93
CA TRP A 20 11.89 13.19 -11.91
C TRP A 20 10.76 12.21 -11.74
N ARG A 21 10.56 11.34 -12.73
CA ARG A 21 9.51 10.32 -12.64
C ARG A 21 9.93 9.21 -11.68
N TYR A 22 9.34 9.20 -10.51
CA TYR A 22 9.32 8.00 -9.71
C TYR A 22 8.44 6.96 -10.41
N ASP A 23 8.93 5.70 -10.48
CA ASP A 23 8.06 4.60 -10.89
C ASP A 23 6.85 4.54 -9.94
N PRO A 24 5.60 4.59 -10.45
CA PRO A 24 4.41 4.61 -9.60
C PRO A 24 4.32 3.45 -8.61
N TYR A 25 4.81 2.27 -9.01
CA TYR A 25 4.84 1.10 -8.11
C TYR A 25 5.85 1.27 -7.00
N HIS A 26 7.02 1.80 -7.30
CA HIS A 26 8.03 2.12 -6.30
C HIS A 26 7.51 3.15 -5.30
N TYR A 27 6.84 4.20 -5.79
CA TYR A 27 6.28 5.25 -4.94
C TYR A 27 5.16 4.71 -4.03
N CYS A 28 4.22 3.93 -4.58
CA CYS A 28 3.20 3.26 -3.76
C CYS A 28 3.80 2.29 -2.74
N LEU A 29 4.82 1.51 -3.15
CA LEU A 29 5.50 0.58 -2.24
C LEU A 29 6.15 1.32 -1.08
N ALA A 30 6.85 2.42 -1.34
CA ALA A 30 7.49 3.23 -0.31
C ALA A 30 6.48 3.66 0.76
N ILE A 31 5.37 4.27 0.34
CA ILE A 31 4.31 4.72 1.24
C ILE A 31 3.67 3.56 2.02
N LEU A 32 3.41 2.42 1.36
CA LEU A 32 2.84 1.24 2.02
C LEU A 32 3.78 0.69 3.09
N VAL A 33 5.07 0.55 2.78
CA VAL A 33 6.06 0.01 3.71
C VAL A 33 6.32 0.97 4.86
N GLU A 34 6.39 2.30 4.62
CA GLU A 34 6.46 3.31 5.69
C GLU A 34 5.34 3.14 6.70
N ARG A 35 4.10 3.08 6.22
CA ARG A 35 2.93 2.95 7.09
C ARG A 35 2.90 1.64 7.84
N TYR A 36 3.33 0.58 7.20
CA TYR A 36 3.47 -0.72 7.84
C TYR A 36 4.50 -0.70 8.96
N VAL A 37 5.67 -0.14 8.72
CA VAL A 37 6.74 -0.01 9.73
C VAL A 37 6.28 0.86 10.91
N LEU A 38 5.65 2.01 10.63
CA LEU A 38 5.08 2.86 11.69
C LEU A 38 4.02 2.13 12.52
N TRP A 39 3.16 1.35 11.85
CA TRP A 39 2.15 0.55 12.54
C TRP A 39 2.78 -0.56 13.39
N LEU A 40 3.77 -1.30 12.88
CA LEU A 40 4.50 -2.32 13.63
C LEU A 40 5.15 -1.71 14.88
N ASN A 41 5.85 -0.59 14.72
CA ASN A 41 6.49 0.13 15.82
C ASN A 41 5.47 0.57 16.88
N SER A 42 4.30 1.08 16.48
CA SER A 42 3.24 1.50 17.41
C SER A 42 2.64 0.33 18.20
N LYS A 43 2.85 -0.91 17.75
CA LYS A 43 2.37 -2.14 18.40
C LYS A 43 3.50 -2.93 19.07
N ASN A 44 4.73 -2.42 19.02
CA ASN A 44 5.94 -3.12 19.46
C ASN A 44 6.02 -4.54 18.84
N ARG A 45 5.83 -4.62 17.53
CA ARG A 45 5.82 -5.88 16.78
C ARG A 45 6.78 -5.80 15.61
N VAL A 46 7.17 -6.97 15.13
CA VAL A 46 7.93 -7.16 13.90
C VAL A 46 7.09 -7.90 12.86
N GLY A 47 7.44 -7.76 11.59
CA GLY A 47 6.69 -8.42 10.52
C GLY A 47 7.48 -8.50 9.22
N ASP A 48 6.85 -9.10 8.22
CA ASP A 48 7.41 -9.28 6.88
C ASP A 48 6.56 -8.59 5.83
N VAL A 49 7.16 -8.32 4.68
CA VAL A 49 6.45 -7.79 3.51
C VAL A 49 6.41 -8.86 2.43
N MET A 50 5.22 -9.12 1.91
CA MET A 50 4.97 -10.10 0.86
C MET A 50 4.15 -9.47 -0.27
N ALA A 51 4.51 -9.80 -1.52
CA ALA A 51 3.80 -9.40 -2.70
C ALA A 51 3.45 -10.60 -3.58
N GLU A 52 2.38 -10.46 -4.37
CA GLU A 52 2.08 -11.41 -5.44
C GLU A 52 2.98 -11.15 -6.65
N SER A 53 3.48 -12.21 -7.27
CA SER A 53 4.32 -12.16 -8.46
C SER A 53 3.53 -11.61 -9.65
N ARG A 54 4.17 -10.73 -10.42
CA ARG A 54 3.65 -10.15 -11.67
C ARG A 54 4.53 -10.49 -12.88
N GLY A 55 5.52 -11.35 -12.69
CA GLY A 55 6.48 -11.74 -13.70
C GLY A 55 7.89 -11.26 -13.39
N GLY A 56 8.88 -11.95 -13.94
CA GLY A 56 10.27 -11.81 -13.51
C GLY A 56 10.86 -10.41 -13.58
N LYS A 57 10.45 -9.59 -14.56
CA LYS A 57 10.95 -8.21 -14.70
C LYS A 57 10.37 -7.28 -13.65
N GLU A 58 9.06 -7.34 -13.44
CA GLU A 58 8.33 -6.54 -12.45
C GLU A 58 8.73 -6.95 -11.04
N ASP A 59 8.85 -8.24 -10.77
CA ASP A 59 9.26 -8.79 -9.48
C ASP A 59 10.66 -8.32 -9.09
N ARG A 60 11.60 -8.32 -10.06
CA ARG A 60 12.96 -7.81 -9.83
C ARG A 60 12.93 -6.32 -9.48
N ARG A 61 12.23 -5.50 -10.26
CA ARG A 61 12.10 -4.06 -9.99
C ARG A 61 11.50 -3.79 -8.60
N LEU A 62 10.50 -4.57 -8.21
CA LEU A 62 9.85 -4.41 -6.91
C LEU A 62 10.79 -4.80 -5.77
N LYS A 63 11.56 -5.89 -5.92
CA LYS A 63 12.60 -6.31 -4.97
C LYS A 63 13.71 -5.27 -4.84
N ASP A 64 14.19 -4.73 -5.96
CA ASP A 64 15.22 -3.69 -5.97
C ASP A 64 14.72 -2.41 -5.27
N SER A 65 13.46 -2.06 -5.50
CA SER A 65 12.80 -0.92 -4.82
C SER A 65 12.72 -1.15 -3.31
N PHE A 66 12.30 -2.32 -2.88
CA PHE A 66 12.22 -2.67 -1.47
C PHE A 66 13.61 -2.68 -0.80
N SER A 67 14.61 -3.24 -1.47
CA SER A 67 16.00 -3.28 -0.97
C SER A 67 16.56 -1.87 -0.76
N ARG A 68 16.29 -0.95 -1.70
CA ARG A 68 16.67 0.47 -1.55
C ARG A 68 15.99 1.12 -0.36
N LEU A 69 14.68 0.94 -0.19
CA LEU A 69 13.95 1.44 0.97
C LEU A 69 14.52 0.92 2.28
N TYR A 70 14.82 -0.37 2.34
CA TYR A 70 15.40 -0.99 3.53
C TYR A 70 16.78 -0.41 3.89
N GLN A 71 17.63 -0.14 2.88
CA GLN A 71 19.00 0.33 3.05
C GLN A 71 19.12 1.84 3.25
N GLN A 72 18.28 2.62 2.58
CA GLN A 72 18.38 4.08 2.53
C GLN A 72 17.34 4.79 3.40
N GLY A 73 16.28 4.08 3.78
CA GLY A 73 15.14 4.70 4.44
C GLY A 73 14.28 5.50 3.48
N THR A 74 13.47 6.38 4.07
CA THR A 74 12.64 7.36 3.38
C THR A 74 12.77 8.71 4.08
N ASP A 75 12.12 9.75 3.57
CA ASP A 75 12.10 11.09 4.21
C ASP A 75 11.53 11.06 5.64
N PHE A 76 10.79 10.01 6.01
CA PHE A 76 10.08 9.90 7.29
C PHE A 76 10.57 8.76 8.18
N ILE A 77 11.29 7.78 7.63
CA ILE A 77 11.73 6.58 8.34
C ILE A 77 13.19 6.29 8.03
N GLU A 78 14.01 6.28 9.07
CA GLU A 78 15.43 5.95 8.96
C GLU A 78 15.65 4.44 8.72
N PRO A 79 16.77 4.04 8.08
CA PRO A 79 17.10 2.63 7.82
C PRO A 79 17.06 1.74 9.07
N ALA A 80 17.51 2.27 10.21
CA ALA A 80 17.49 1.54 11.47
C ALA A 80 16.08 1.15 11.94
N GLN A 81 15.07 1.94 11.60
CA GLN A 81 13.68 1.64 11.94
C GLN A 81 13.13 0.50 11.09
N PHE A 82 13.51 0.43 9.80
CA PHE A 82 13.20 -0.72 8.94
C PHE A 82 13.81 -2.00 9.52
N GLY A 83 15.09 -1.95 9.89
CA GLY A 83 15.80 -3.10 10.45
C GLY A 83 15.25 -3.62 11.78
N ARG A 84 14.61 -2.76 12.58
CA ARG A 84 13.95 -3.15 13.82
C ARG A 84 12.55 -3.73 13.61
N ALA A 85 11.82 -3.22 12.61
CA ALA A 85 10.43 -3.59 12.37
C ALA A 85 10.29 -4.77 11.41
N LEU A 86 11.20 -4.92 10.43
CA LEU A 86 11.09 -5.94 9.40
C LEU A 86 12.02 -7.12 9.69
N THR A 87 11.47 -8.34 9.60
CA THR A 87 12.19 -9.57 9.85
C THR A 87 13.01 -10.04 8.64
N SER A 88 12.77 -9.49 7.45
CA SER A 88 13.50 -9.80 6.23
C SER A 88 13.97 -8.53 5.53
N LYS A 89 15.22 -8.58 5.04
CA LYS A 89 15.81 -7.53 4.19
C LYS A 89 15.34 -7.62 2.73
N GLU A 90 14.64 -8.69 2.39
CA GLU A 90 14.18 -8.97 1.04
C GLU A 90 12.66 -9.05 0.99
N LEU A 91 12.09 -8.48 -0.07
CA LEU A 91 10.67 -8.63 -0.37
C LEU A 91 10.37 -10.08 -0.77
N LYS A 92 9.46 -10.72 -0.05
CA LYS A 92 8.97 -12.06 -0.39
C LYS A 92 7.95 -11.97 -1.51
N VAL A 93 8.31 -12.44 -2.70
CA VAL A 93 7.40 -12.49 -3.85
C VAL A 93 6.91 -13.93 -4.02
N LYS A 94 5.59 -14.12 -4.11
CA LYS A 94 4.96 -15.43 -4.21
C LYS A 94 4.05 -15.52 -5.44
N PRO A 95 4.10 -16.64 -6.18
CA PRO A 95 3.19 -16.88 -7.28
C PRO A 95 1.74 -16.98 -6.80
N LYS A 96 0.79 -16.57 -7.64
CA LYS A 96 -0.67 -16.62 -7.34
C LYS A 96 -1.14 -18.01 -6.96
N GLN A 97 -0.56 -19.04 -7.58
CA GLN A 97 -0.88 -20.45 -7.34
C GLN A 97 -0.64 -20.89 -5.88
N ASN A 98 0.18 -20.17 -5.14
CA ASN A 98 0.42 -20.47 -3.72
C ASN A 98 -0.79 -20.13 -2.83
N ASN A 99 -1.83 -19.52 -3.35
CA ASN A 99 -3.11 -19.25 -2.69
C ASN A 99 -2.95 -18.64 -1.26
N ILE A 100 -2.05 -17.68 -1.13
CA ILE A 100 -1.78 -17.06 0.18
C ILE A 100 -2.94 -16.15 0.56
N THR A 101 -3.64 -16.51 1.63
CA THR A 101 -4.87 -15.84 2.09
C THR A 101 -4.72 -14.32 2.22
N GLY A 102 -3.59 -13.83 2.75
CA GLY A 102 -3.35 -12.39 2.89
C GLY A 102 -3.30 -11.67 1.54
N LEU A 103 -2.68 -12.27 0.52
CA LEU A 103 -2.61 -11.74 -0.83
C LEU A 103 -3.98 -11.76 -1.52
N GLN A 104 -4.75 -12.85 -1.34
CA GLN A 104 -6.13 -12.96 -1.86
C GLN A 104 -7.05 -11.88 -1.24
N ILE A 105 -6.93 -11.64 0.06
CA ILE A 105 -7.69 -10.58 0.72
C ILE A 105 -7.27 -9.21 0.17
N ALA A 106 -5.99 -8.96 -0.01
CA ALA A 106 -5.50 -7.70 -0.58
C ALA A 106 -6.07 -7.44 -1.98
N ASP A 107 -6.09 -8.48 -2.85
CA ASP A 107 -6.66 -8.40 -4.20
C ASP A 107 -8.18 -8.14 -4.15
N LEU A 108 -8.90 -8.85 -3.28
CA LEU A 108 -10.36 -8.72 -3.12
C LEU A 108 -10.78 -7.30 -2.69
N ILE A 109 -10.02 -6.66 -1.81
CA ILE A 109 -10.37 -5.34 -1.27
C ILE A 109 -9.83 -4.17 -2.11
N ALA A 110 -8.83 -4.40 -2.95
CA ALA A 110 -8.19 -3.34 -3.74
C ALA A 110 -9.19 -2.63 -4.67
N HIS A 111 -10.01 -3.39 -5.39
CA HIS A 111 -10.97 -2.82 -6.35
C HIS A 111 -12.09 -2.01 -5.69
N PRO A 112 -12.79 -2.47 -4.63
CA PRO A 112 -13.73 -1.66 -3.87
C PRO A 112 -13.14 -0.35 -3.35
N ILE A 113 -11.93 -0.39 -2.79
CA ILE A 113 -11.24 0.81 -2.30
C ILE A 113 -10.95 1.78 -3.45
N TYR A 114 -10.39 1.27 -4.55
CA TYR A 114 -10.10 2.08 -5.72
C TYR A 114 -11.34 2.77 -6.28
N LYS A 115 -12.44 2.03 -6.46
CA LYS A 115 -13.71 2.59 -6.93
C LYS A 115 -14.24 3.69 -6.02
N GLU A 116 -14.22 3.47 -4.72
CA GLU A 116 -14.69 4.48 -3.78
C GLU A 116 -13.81 5.73 -3.79
N MET A 117 -12.49 5.56 -3.84
CA MET A 117 -11.58 6.70 -3.90
C MET A 117 -11.70 7.49 -5.20
N THR A 118 -11.87 6.83 -6.35
CA THR A 118 -12.04 7.48 -7.65
C THR A 118 -13.46 8.01 -7.85
N GLY A 119 -14.48 7.33 -7.32
CA GLY A 119 -15.88 7.75 -7.39
C GLY A 119 -16.15 9.07 -6.67
N ARG A 120 -15.43 9.35 -5.59
CA ARG A 120 -15.46 10.64 -4.90
C ARG A 120 -14.96 11.80 -5.77
N LEU A 121 -14.11 11.50 -6.75
CA LEU A 121 -13.55 12.52 -7.65
C LEU A 121 -14.35 12.67 -8.94
N LEU A 122 -15.03 11.62 -9.38
CA LEU A 122 -15.63 11.53 -10.71
C LEU A 122 -17.17 11.53 -10.70
N ASP A 123 -17.82 11.63 -9.54
CA ASP A 123 -19.29 11.63 -9.36
C ASP A 123 -20.00 10.58 -10.23
N THR A 124 -19.48 9.36 -10.27
CA THR A 124 -20.01 8.29 -11.11
C THR A 124 -21.13 7.54 -10.40
N ASN A 125 -22.34 7.65 -10.93
CA ASN A 125 -23.59 7.07 -10.45
C ASN A 125 -23.71 5.53 -10.47
N SER A 126 -22.64 4.77 -10.68
CA SER A 126 -22.71 3.31 -10.69
C SER A 126 -22.49 2.74 -9.29
N ARG A 127 -23.57 2.56 -8.53
CA ARG A 127 -23.55 1.89 -7.22
C ARG A 127 -23.32 0.38 -7.38
N ASN A 128 -22.10 -0.06 -7.27
CA ASN A 128 -21.84 -1.48 -7.01
C ASN A 128 -22.15 -1.76 -5.52
N ILE A 129 -23.33 -2.27 -5.23
CA ILE A 129 -23.83 -2.55 -3.87
C ILE A 129 -22.83 -3.40 -3.07
N PHE A 130 -22.24 -4.42 -3.69
CA PHE A 130 -21.26 -5.29 -3.03
C PHE A 130 -19.98 -4.53 -2.67
N GLY A 131 -19.40 -3.79 -3.62
CA GLY A 131 -18.19 -3.01 -3.39
C GLY A 131 -18.38 -1.94 -2.31
N THR A 132 -19.53 -1.27 -2.30
CA THR A 132 -19.88 -0.28 -1.28
C THR A 132 -19.96 -0.90 0.12
N LYS A 133 -20.61 -2.06 0.25
CA LYS A 133 -20.67 -2.79 1.54
C LYS A 133 -19.29 -3.23 2.02
N VAL A 134 -18.46 -3.75 1.14
CA VAL A 134 -17.07 -4.11 1.49
C VAL A 134 -16.31 -2.88 1.97
N TYR A 135 -16.39 -1.78 1.24
CA TYR A 135 -15.72 -0.54 1.65
C TYR A 135 -16.21 -0.02 3.00
N GLN A 136 -17.51 -0.03 3.27
CA GLN A 136 -18.07 0.37 4.57
C GLN A 136 -17.47 -0.46 5.73
N ILE A 137 -17.44 -1.78 5.58
CA ILE A 137 -16.83 -2.68 6.59
C ILE A 137 -15.34 -2.34 6.81
N LEU A 138 -14.62 -2.06 5.72
CA LEU A 138 -13.20 -1.67 5.80
C LEU A 138 -13.04 -0.34 6.53
N GLN A 139 -13.87 0.65 6.21
CA GLN A 139 -13.84 1.99 6.80
C GLN A 139 -14.15 1.94 8.30
N GLU A 140 -15.16 1.19 8.71
CA GLU A 140 -15.58 1.10 10.09
C GLU A 140 -14.54 0.40 10.98
N SER A 141 -13.98 -0.73 10.52
CA SER A 141 -13.26 -1.65 11.42
C SER A 141 -11.85 -2.06 10.99
N LYS A 142 -11.47 -1.91 9.72
CA LYS A 142 -10.23 -2.50 9.21
C LYS A 142 -9.18 -1.47 8.78
N LEU A 143 -9.57 -0.35 8.19
CA LEU A 143 -8.63 0.71 7.83
C LEU A 143 -7.95 1.28 9.07
N ILE A 144 -6.65 1.53 8.97
CA ILE A 144 -5.90 2.18 10.04
C ILE A 144 -6.42 3.60 10.21
N LYS A 145 -6.66 3.97 11.46
CA LYS A 145 -7.14 5.30 11.84
C LYS A 145 -6.04 6.06 12.58
N GLY A 146 -5.95 7.33 12.34
CA GLY A 146 -5.09 8.23 13.09
C GLY A 146 -5.63 8.54 14.49
N PRO A 147 -4.90 9.32 15.29
CA PRO A 147 -5.27 9.64 16.67
C PRO A 147 -6.63 10.31 16.83
N ARG A 148 -7.10 11.03 15.81
CA ARG A 148 -8.41 11.70 15.79
C ARG A 148 -9.48 10.90 15.05
N GLY A 149 -9.26 9.60 14.78
CA GLY A 149 -10.17 8.74 14.04
C GLY A 149 -10.14 8.92 12.50
N GLN A 150 -9.34 9.84 11.97
CA GLN A 150 -9.23 10.09 10.53
C GLN A 150 -8.61 8.89 9.80
N ILE A 151 -9.14 8.60 8.62
CA ILE A 151 -8.64 7.52 7.76
C ILE A 151 -7.71 8.08 6.69
N GLU A 152 -8.02 9.26 6.16
CA GLU A 152 -7.19 9.93 5.17
C GLU A 152 -5.81 10.26 5.75
N GLY A 153 -4.78 10.01 4.96
CA GLY A 153 -3.40 10.15 5.41
C GLY A 153 -2.91 8.99 6.29
N TRP A 154 -3.77 8.11 6.79
CA TRP A 154 -3.44 6.95 7.63
C TRP A 154 -3.75 5.63 6.94
N GLY A 155 -5.00 5.22 6.93
CA GLY A 155 -5.46 3.99 6.27
C GLY A 155 -5.66 4.13 4.77
N LEU A 156 -5.93 5.35 4.30
CA LEU A 156 -6.05 5.69 2.89
C LEU A 156 -5.08 6.81 2.52
N LYS A 157 -4.40 6.66 1.39
CA LYS A 157 -3.54 7.70 0.82
C LYS A 157 -3.82 7.84 -0.67
N TRP A 158 -4.18 9.05 -1.07
CA TRP A 158 -4.21 9.46 -2.47
C TRP A 158 -2.87 10.12 -2.82
N LEU A 159 -2.30 9.71 -3.94
CA LEU A 159 -1.07 10.26 -4.48
C LEU A 159 -1.34 10.91 -5.84
N PRO A 160 -0.77 12.09 -6.08
CA PRO A 160 -0.77 12.72 -7.39
C PRO A 160 0.15 12.00 -8.35
#